data_b9ac5233780b8c4d5283c6a0df3e4e09
#
_entry.id   b9ac5233780b8c4d5283c6a0df3e4e09
#
_cell.length_a   1.000
_cell.length_b   1.000
_cell.length_c   1.000
_cell.angle_alpha   90.00
_cell.angle_beta   90.00
_cell.angle_gamma   90.00
#
_symmetry.space_group_name_H-M   'P 1'
#
loop_
_entity.id
_entity.type
_entity.pdbx_description
1 polymer ?
#
loop_
_entity_poly.entity_id
_entity_poly.type
_entity_poly.pdbx_seq_one_letter_code
_entity_poly.pdbx_strand_id
1 'polypeptide(L)'
;MKITLIYFDFPFWRAEIARLSLYLGNIEFEDLRITSEEFQRVKANGKLDNGIKIPFHQLPCLVVNQTSIAQTGGIARFCGKLSNLYPINDNLSAAKIDQFIDIATDITVLISSTKAEDREEIFIGELSRKLTILNNSLELNNNYLVSNNISIADIAIWGLMGWITSENIDGIPLNILKYHKNISSICLLVDKHPKINEWIKKTYPANYLRGNF
;
A
#
# COMPACT_ATOMS: atom_id res chain seq x y z
N MET A 1 -16.65 -6.08 -16.77
CA MET A 1 -16.70 -5.53 -15.39
C MET A 1 -16.07 -4.15 -15.47
N LYS A 2 -16.78 -3.09 -15.05
CA LYS A 2 -16.21 -1.74 -14.95
C LYS A 2 -15.63 -1.54 -13.56
N ILE A 3 -14.37 -1.11 -13.48
CA ILE A 3 -13.68 -0.86 -12.21
C ILE A 3 -13.21 0.59 -12.18
N THR A 4 -13.51 1.32 -11.11
CA THR A 4 -13.00 2.66 -10.84
C THR A 4 -12.36 2.66 -9.45
N LEU A 5 -11.08 2.97 -9.36
CA LEU A 5 -10.39 3.22 -8.10
C LEU A 5 -10.38 4.72 -7.81
N ILE A 6 -10.80 5.09 -6.62
CA ILE A 6 -10.91 6.49 -6.18
C ILE A 6 -9.91 6.75 -5.07
N TYR A 7 -8.98 7.67 -5.30
CA TYR A 7 -7.98 8.10 -4.34
C TYR A 7 -7.44 9.49 -4.68
N PHE A 8 -6.50 9.97 -3.87
CA PHE A 8 -5.75 11.20 -4.14
C PHE A 8 -4.76 11.03 -5.30
N ASP A 9 -4.34 12.15 -5.85
CA ASP A 9 -3.32 12.19 -6.91
C ASP A 9 -1.90 12.12 -6.32
N PHE A 10 -1.62 11.03 -5.59
CA PHE A 10 -0.26 10.70 -5.19
C PHE A 10 -0.09 9.20 -4.95
N PRO A 11 1.16 8.66 -5.10
CA PRO A 11 1.43 7.25 -4.97
C PRO A 11 1.61 6.84 -3.50
N PHE A 12 0.51 6.56 -2.81
CA PHE A 12 0.52 6.05 -1.45
C PHE A 12 0.12 4.58 -1.42
N TRP A 13 0.82 3.77 -0.63
CA TRP A 13 0.68 2.32 -0.64
C TRP A 13 -0.76 1.82 -0.52
N ARG A 14 -1.62 2.55 0.21
CA ARG A 14 -3.04 2.17 0.40
C ARG A 14 -3.83 2.10 -0.90
N ALA A 15 -3.50 2.90 -1.89
CA ALA A 15 -4.10 2.85 -3.22
C ALA A 15 -3.20 2.14 -4.23
N GLU A 16 -1.86 2.28 -4.09
CA GLU A 16 -0.90 1.64 -4.99
C GLU A 16 -1.01 0.11 -5.00
N ILE A 17 -1.36 -0.50 -3.86
CA ILE A 17 -1.61 -1.94 -3.80
C ILE A 17 -2.72 -2.38 -4.78
N ALA A 18 -3.78 -1.58 -4.92
CA ALA A 18 -4.85 -1.85 -5.88
C ALA A 18 -4.43 -1.51 -7.32
N ARG A 19 -3.81 -0.33 -7.54
CA ARG A 19 -3.32 0.11 -8.84
C ARG A 19 -2.37 -0.91 -9.44
N LEU A 20 -1.33 -1.29 -8.68
CA LEU A 20 -0.34 -2.27 -9.10
C LEU A 20 -0.95 -3.66 -9.30
N SER A 21 -1.86 -4.09 -8.42
CA SER A 21 -2.53 -5.38 -8.61
C SER A 21 -3.28 -5.44 -9.93
N LEU A 22 -4.10 -4.43 -10.22
CA LEU A 22 -4.85 -4.37 -11.47
C LEU A 22 -3.92 -4.27 -12.69
N TYR A 23 -2.89 -3.44 -12.61
CA TYR A 23 -1.90 -3.29 -13.68
C TYR A 23 -1.12 -4.56 -13.96
N LEU A 24 -0.61 -5.24 -12.93
CA LEU A 24 0.10 -6.52 -13.06
C LEU A 24 -0.78 -7.61 -13.67
N GLY A 25 -2.08 -7.61 -13.32
CA GLY A 25 -3.09 -8.51 -13.87
C GLY A 25 -3.58 -8.15 -15.28
N ASN A 26 -3.09 -7.06 -15.90
CA ASN A 26 -3.59 -6.50 -17.17
C ASN A 26 -5.11 -6.24 -17.12
N ILE A 27 -5.63 -5.77 -16.00
CA ILE A 27 -7.05 -5.47 -15.79
C ILE A 27 -7.26 -3.98 -16.00
N GLU A 28 -8.12 -3.63 -16.94
CA GLU A 28 -8.47 -2.23 -17.18
C GLU A 28 -9.27 -1.65 -16.03
N PHE A 29 -8.91 -0.44 -15.61
CA PHE A 29 -9.59 0.32 -14.57
C PHE A 29 -9.45 1.82 -14.80
N GLU A 30 -10.41 2.55 -14.29
CA GLU A 30 -10.36 4.01 -14.19
C GLU A 30 -9.69 4.40 -12.87
N ASP A 31 -8.60 5.18 -12.93
CA ASP A 31 -7.94 5.74 -11.75
C ASP A 31 -8.45 7.16 -11.51
N LEU A 32 -9.58 7.28 -10.80
CA LEU A 32 -10.22 8.55 -10.49
C LEU A 32 -9.49 9.22 -9.32
N ARG A 33 -8.75 10.26 -9.64
CA ARG A 33 -7.97 11.03 -8.67
C ARG A 33 -8.76 12.27 -8.25
N ILE A 34 -8.96 12.42 -6.94
CA ILE A 34 -9.75 13.51 -6.36
C ILE A 34 -8.89 14.47 -5.55
N THR A 35 -9.35 15.69 -5.42
CA THR A 35 -8.70 16.74 -4.63
C THR A 35 -9.01 16.64 -3.14
N SER A 36 -8.27 17.40 -2.33
CA SER A 36 -8.54 17.51 -0.89
C SER A 36 -9.90 18.13 -0.61
N GLU A 37 -10.34 19.10 -1.42
CA GLU A 37 -11.64 19.74 -1.29
C GLU A 37 -12.79 18.77 -1.58
N GLU A 38 -12.67 17.96 -2.64
CA GLU A 38 -13.63 16.89 -2.93
C GLU A 38 -13.70 15.90 -1.78
N PHE A 39 -12.55 15.53 -1.20
CA PHE A 39 -12.53 14.63 -0.05
C PHE A 39 -13.16 15.24 1.21
N GLN A 40 -13.03 16.54 1.46
CA GLN A 40 -13.77 17.17 2.56
C GLN A 40 -15.29 17.04 2.36
N ARG A 41 -15.78 17.18 1.11
CA ARG A 41 -17.20 16.93 0.81
C ARG A 41 -17.60 15.46 1.02
N VAL A 42 -16.72 14.53 0.66
CA VAL A 42 -16.92 13.08 0.95
C VAL A 42 -16.99 12.83 2.45
N LYS A 43 -16.10 13.41 3.25
CA LYS A 43 -16.15 13.28 4.73
C LYS A 43 -17.49 13.75 5.29
N ALA A 44 -18.05 14.84 4.77
CA ALA A 44 -19.31 15.39 5.24
C ALA A 44 -20.52 14.54 4.77
N ASN A 45 -20.54 14.11 3.50
CA ASN A 45 -21.74 13.62 2.84
C ASN A 45 -21.70 12.13 2.47
N GLY A 46 -20.55 11.45 2.58
CA GLY A 46 -20.37 10.05 2.22
C GLY A 46 -20.47 9.75 0.72
N LYS A 47 -20.35 10.76 -0.13
CA LYS A 47 -20.46 10.60 -1.60
C LYS A 47 -19.67 11.67 -2.33
N LEU A 48 -19.29 11.38 -3.58
CA LEU A 48 -18.80 12.36 -4.55
C LEU A 48 -19.94 13.17 -5.15
N ASP A 49 -19.61 14.30 -5.80
CA ASP A 49 -20.57 15.19 -6.44
C ASP A 49 -21.35 14.49 -7.59
N ASN A 50 -20.75 13.49 -8.23
CA ASN A 50 -21.39 12.64 -9.24
C ASN A 50 -22.30 11.53 -8.65
N GLY A 51 -22.50 11.52 -7.33
CA GLY A 51 -23.40 10.59 -6.62
C GLY A 51 -22.78 9.26 -6.21
N ILE A 52 -21.51 8.97 -6.55
CA ILE A 52 -20.83 7.75 -6.13
C ILE A 52 -20.71 7.74 -4.60
N LYS A 53 -21.28 6.72 -3.95
CA LYS A 53 -21.20 6.54 -2.49
C LYS A 53 -19.81 6.06 -2.10
N ILE A 54 -19.26 6.65 -1.06
CA ILE A 54 -17.97 6.26 -0.47
C ILE A 54 -18.22 5.67 0.92
N PRO A 55 -18.15 4.33 1.07
CA PRO A 55 -18.36 3.67 2.35
C PRO A 55 -17.40 4.21 3.43
N PHE A 56 -17.91 4.32 4.66
CA PHE A 56 -17.16 4.82 5.82
C PHE A 56 -16.59 6.24 5.65
N HIS A 57 -16.96 6.97 4.58
CA HIS A 57 -16.43 8.29 4.23
C HIS A 57 -14.89 8.32 4.15
N GLN A 58 -14.29 7.22 3.70
CA GLN A 58 -12.84 7.04 3.69
C GLN A 58 -12.33 6.56 2.32
N LEU A 59 -11.08 6.90 2.04
CA LEU A 59 -10.33 6.46 0.85
C LEU A 59 -9.19 5.50 1.25
N PRO A 60 -8.78 4.60 0.34
CA PRO A 60 -9.28 4.38 -1.01
C PRO A 60 -10.70 3.82 -1.06
N CYS A 61 -11.39 4.06 -2.19
CA CYS A 61 -12.64 3.40 -2.53
C CYS A 61 -12.52 2.75 -3.91
N LEU A 62 -12.97 1.50 -4.02
CA LEU A 62 -13.07 0.79 -5.29
C LEU A 62 -14.53 0.63 -5.66
N VAL A 63 -14.90 1.06 -6.87
CA VAL A 63 -16.25 0.87 -7.42
C VAL A 63 -16.19 -0.21 -8.49
N VAL A 64 -16.96 -1.29 -8.27
CA VAL A 64 -17.09 -2.40 -9.22
C VAL A 64 -18.51 -2.39 -9.76
N ASN A 65 -18.66 -2.06 -11.04
CA ASN A 65 -19.94 -1.72 -11.66
C ASN A 65 -20.63 -0.57 -10.91
N GLN A 66 -21.53 -0.88 -9.96
CA GLN A 66 -22.24 0.11 -9.13
C GLN A 66 -22.03 -0.11 -7.62
N THR A 67 -21.18 -1.08 -7.25
CA THR A 67 -20.93 -1.44 -5.85
C THR A 67 -19.62 -0.82 -5.38
N SER A 68 -19.69 -0.02 -4.34
CA SER A 68 -18.51 0.59 -3.71
C SER A 68 -17.97 -0.29 -2.59
N ILE A 69 -16.65 -0.46 -2.57
CA ILE A 69 -15.87 -1.19 -1.57
C ILE A 69 -14.86 -0.23 -0.98
N ALA A 70 -14.78 -0.15 0.33
CA ALA A 70 -13.75 0.63 1.03
C ALA A 70 -12.85 -0.28 1.87
N GLN A 71 -11.87 0.33 2.54
CA GLN A 71 -10.80 -0.30 3.32
C GLN A 71 -9.74 -0.99 2.47
N THR A 72 -8.50 -0.57 2.70
CA THR A 72 -7.32 -1.02 1.94
C THR A 72 -7.23 -2.54 1.82
N GLY A 73 -7.40 -3.28 2.94
CA GLY A 73 -7.31 -4.74 2.93
C GLY A 73 -8.41 -5.42 2.10
N GLY A 74 -9.66 -4.93 2.18
CA GLY A 74 -10.77 -5.45 1.37
C GLY A 74 -10.54 -5.22 -0.13
N ILE A 75 -10.12 -4.01 -0.50
CA ILE A 75 -9.79 -3.63 -1.88
C ILE A 75 -8.60 -4.44 -2.40
N ALA A 76 -7.53 -4.56 -1.60
CA ALA A 76 -6.33 -5.30 -1.97
C ALA A 76 -6.63 -6.77 -2.26
N ARG A 77 -7.41 -7.44 -1.39
CA ARG A 77 -7.81 -8.84 -1.59
C ARG A 77 -8.66 -9.00 -2.84
N PHE A 78 -9.60 -8.09 -3.08
CA PHE A 78 -10.42 -8.14 -4.29
C PHE A 78 -9.57 -8.00 -5.55
N CYS A 79 -8.73 -6.97 -5.63
CA CYS A 79 -7.83 -6.75 -6.77
C CYS A 79 -6.81 -7.88 -6.90
N GLY A 80 -6.24 -8.36 -5.79
CA GLY A 80 -5.31 -9.47 -5.77
C GLY A 80 -5.89 -10.79 -6.30
N LYS A 81 -7.15 -11.10 -5.97
CA LYS A 81 -7.86 -12.28 -6.52
C LYS A 81 -8.06 -12.15 -8.01
N LEU A 82 -8.44 -10.98 -8.51
CA LEU A 82 -8.62 -10.75 -9.94
C LEU A 82 -7.32 -10.88 -10.74
N SER A 83 -6.19 -10.51 -10.14
CA SER A 83 -4.86 -10.46 -10.79
C SER A 83 -3.97 -11.68 -10.50
N ASN A 84 -4.48 -12.68 -9.79
CA ASN A 84 -3.71 -13.84 -9.31
C ASN A 84 -2.53 -13.48 -8.37
N LEU A 85 -2.62 -12.37 -7.67
CA LEU A 85 -1.66 -11.92 -6.64
C LEU A 85 -2.12 -12.24 -5.21
N TYR A 86 -3.23 -12.98 -5.09
CA TYR A 86 -3.79 -13.46 -3.84
C TYR A 86 -4.43 -14.83 -4.07
N PRO A 87 -4.14 -15.84 -3.24
CA PRO A 87 -4.64 -17.21 -3.44
C PRO A 87 -6.15 -17.29 -3.23
N ILE A 88 -6.82 -18.14 -4.04
CA ILE A 88 -8.27 -18.36 -3.94
C ILE A 88 -8.56 -19.62 -3.12
N ASN A 89 -7.74 -20.66 -3.28
CA ASN A 89 -7.99 -22.00 -2.72
C ASN A 89 -6.97 -22.43 -1.66
N ASP A 90 -6.07 -21.52 -1.23
CA ASP A 90 -5.09 -21.78 -0.17
C ASP A 90 -5.30 -20.78 0.98
N ASN A 91 -6.07 -21.21 1.96
CA ASN A 91 -6.44 -20.40 3.11
C ASN A 91 -5.23 -20.03 3.99
N LEU A 92 -4.21 -20.89 4.06
CA LEU A 92 -3.02 -20.61 4.86
C LEU A 92 -2.17 -19.53 4.21
N SER A 93 -1.90 -19.63 2.92
CA SER A 93 -1.18 -18.57 2.18
C SER A 93 -1.98 -17.28 2.17
N ALA A 94 -3.32 -17.34 2.05
CA ALA A 94 -4.19 -16.18 2.17
C ALA A 94 -4.00 -15.47 3.53
N ALA A 95 -4.06 -16.20 4.63
CA ALA A 95 -3.87 -15.67 5.98
C ALA A 95 -2.44 -15.08 6.17
N LYS A 96 -1.41 -15.74 5.61
CA LYS A 96 -0.05 -15.22 5.62
C LYS A 96 0.10 -13.90 4.84
N ILE A 97 -0.62 -13.72 3.74
CA ILE A 97 -0.65 -12.46 2.99
C ILE A 97 -1.37 -11.39 3.81
N ASP A 98 -2.51 -11.73 4.42
CA ASP A 98 -3.33 -10.81 5.18
C ASP A 98 -2.59 -10.20 6.37
N GLN A 99 -1.79 -10.98 7.10
CA GLN A 99 -1.00 -10.46 8.22
C GLN A 99 -0.02 -9.33 7.80
N PHE A 100 0.52 -9.37 6.57
CA PHE A 100 1.40 -8.31 6.08
C PHE A 100 0.64 -7.03 5.70
N ILE A 101 -0.60 -7.16 5.22
CA ILE A 101 -1.47 -6.01 4.95
C ILE A 101 -1.90 -5.35 6.26
N ASP A 102 -2.20 -6.16 7.27
CA ASP A 102 -2.64 -5.68 8.56
C ASP A 102 -1.47 -5.00 9.31
N ILE A 103 -0.27 -5.58 9.34
CA ILE A 103 0.91 -4.92 9.95
C ILE A 103 1.29 -3.63 9.21
N ALA A 104 1.15 -3.58 7.87
CA ALA A 104 1.37 -2.35 7.12
C ALA A 104 0.35 -1.27 7.50
N THR A 105 -0.89 -1.65 7.76
CA THR A 105 -1.93 -0.75 8.25
C THR A 105 -1.61 -0.24 9.66
N ASP A 106 -1.21 -1.11 10.57
CA ASP A 106 -0.84 -0.76 11.94
C ASP A 106 0.32 0.24 11.99
N ILE A 107 1.38 -0.01 11.21
CA ILE A 107 2.53 0.90 11.13
C ILE A 107 2.10 2.25 10.55
N THR A 108 1.25 2.24 9.51
CA THR A 108 0.74 3.49 8.92
C THR A 108 -0.08 4.28 9.93
N VAL A 109 -0.94 3.62 10.70
CA VAL A 109 -1.76 4.28 11.74
C VAL A 109 -0.86 4.85 12.83
N LEU A 110 0.12 4.09 13.30
CA LEU A 110 1.09 4.57 14.30
C LEU A 110 1.75 5.88 13.85
N ILE A 111 2.27 5.94 12.63
CA ILE A 111 2.95 7.14 12.11
C ILE A 111 1.96 8.28 11.87
N SER A 112 0.83 8.00 11.22
CA SER A 112 -0.11 9.05 10.79
C SER A 112 -0.94 9.64 11.94
N SER A 113 -1.12 8.90 13.03
CA SER A 113 -1.79 9.40 14.24
C SER A 113 -0.85 10.15 15.19
N THR A 114 0.45 10.04 14.99
CA THR A 114 1.47 10.73 15.80
C THR A 114 1.76 12.10 15.19
N LYS A 115 1.78 13.13 16.03
CA LYS A 115 2.16 14.48 15.59
C LYS A 115 3.62 14.51 15.13
N ALA A 116 3.95 15.41 14.20
CA ALA A 116 5.30 15.51 13.63
C ALA A 116 6.39 15.67 14.72
N GLU A 117 6.11 16.46 15.74
CA GLU A 117 7.00 16.71 16.89
C GLU A 117 7.32 15.48 17.74
N ASP A 118 6.39 14.50 17.77
CA ASP A 118 6.51 13.29 18.60
C ASP A 118 7.05 12.08 17.79
N ARG A 119 7.25 12.21 16.48
CA ARG A 119 7.63 11.08 15.61
C ARG A 119 9.02 10.55 15.86
N GLU A 120 9.95 11.39 16.27
CA GLU A 120 11.30 10.94 16.64
C GLU A 120 11.24 9.97 17.84
N GLU A 121 10.38 10.23 18.82
CA GLU A 121 10.19 9.36 19.98
C GLU A 121 9.61 8.01 19.58
N ILE A 122 8.55 7.97 18.75
CA ILE A 122 8.01 6.69 18.28
C ILE A 122 8.96 5.94 17.37
N PHE A 123 9.81 6.65 16.63
CA PHE A 123 10.85 6.01 15.82
C PHE A 123 11.86 5.27 16.69
N ILE A 124 12.39 5.91 17.74
CA ILE A 124 13.36 5.30 18.65
C ILE A 124 12.71 4.12 19.41
N GLY A 125 11.43 4.23 19.76
CA GLY A 125 10.68 3.25 20.53
C GLY A 125 9.93 2.23 19.68
N GLU A 126 8.63 2.47 19.52
CA GLU A 126 7.68 1.47 19.00
C GLU A 126 7.88 1.14 17.52
N LEU A 127 8.15 2.14 16.68
CA LEU A 127 8.32 1.91 15.24
C LEU A 127 9.56 1.04 14.98
N SER A 128 10.69 1.36 15.60
CA SER A 128 11.95 0.60 15.46
C SER A 128 11.75 -0.85 15.93
N ARG A 129 11.05 -1.04 17.04
CA ARG A 129 10.69 -2.37 17.55
C ARG A 129 9.82 -3.15 16.56
N LYS A 130 8.76 -2.52 16.02
CA LYS A 130 7.87 -3.16 15.02
C LYS A 130 8.64 -3.57 13.76
N LEU A 131 9.52 -2.70 13.24
CA LEU A 131 10.34 -3.01 12.06
C LEU A 131 11.35 -4.12 12.34
N THR A 132 11.95 -4.15 13.52
CA THR A 132 12.86 -5.23 13.93
C THR A 132 12.14 -6.57 14.00
N ILE A 133 10.96 -6.61 14.62
CA ILE A 133 10.14 -7.84 14.70
C ILE A 133 9.73 -8.26 13.28
N LEU A 134 9.22 -7.35 12.46
CA LEU A 134 8.88 -7.65 11.08
C LEU A 134 10.07 -8.22 10.31
N ASN A 135 11.23 -7.54 10.36
CA ASN A 135 12.46 -8.00 9.70
C ASN A 135 12.87 -9.41 10.10
N ASN A 136 12.78 -9.73 11.40
CA ASN A 136 13.18 -11.03 11.94
C ASN A 136 12.13 -12.12 11.67
N SER A 137 10.88 -11.75 11.40
CA SER A 137 9.80 -12.68 11.05
C SER A 137 9.80 -13.06 9.57
N LEU A 138 10.62 -12.42 8.74
CA LEU A 138 10.69 -12.72 7.31
C LEU A 138 11.55 -13.97 7.07
N GLU A 139 10.92 -15.02 6.56
CA GLU A 139 11.60 -16.23 6.10
C GLU A 139 12.05 -16.03 4.64
N LEU A 140 13.33 -15.73 4.44
CA LEU A 140 13.90 -15.50 3.09
C LEU A 140 14.12 -16.80 2.29
N ASN A 141 13.48 -17.90 2.66
CA ASN A 141 13.54 -19.17 1.93
C ASN A 141 12.80 -19.10 0.57
N ASN A 142 11.90 -18.14 0.44
CA ASN A 142 11.20 -17.80 -0.78
C ASN A 142 11.74 -16.50 -1.36
N ASN A 143 11.59 -16.29 -2.66
CA ASN A 143 11.99 -15.03 -3.28
C ASN A 143 11.10 -13.87 -2.79
N TYR A 144 9.82 -14.13 -2.48
CA TYR A 144 8.84 -13.17 -1.98
C TYR A 144 8.32 -13.58 -0.58
N LEU A 145 7.50 -12.74 0.06
CA LEU A 145 7.09 -12.88 1.46
C LEU A 145 6.38 -14.20 1.79
N VAL A 146 5.56 -14.71 0.87
CA VAL A 146 4.72 -15.90 1.14
C VAL A 146 5.02 -17.06 0.20
N SER A 147 5.48 -16.79 -1.01
CA SER A 147 5.73 -17.81 -2.03
C SER A 147 6.86 -17.39 -2.98
N ASN A 148 7.11 -18.18 -4.02
CA ASN A 148 8.06 -17.84 -5.09
C ASN A 148 7.51 -16.80 -6.08
N ASN A 149 6.26 -16.41 -5.96
CA ASN A 149 5.62 -15.41 -6.81
C ASN A 149 5.24 -14.17 -5.99
N ILE A 150 5.30 -13.01 -6.65
CA ILE A 150 4.86 -11.76 -6.05
C ILE A 150 3.39 -11.83 -5.65
N SER A 151 3.06 -11.24 -4.53
CA SER A 151 1.70 -11.13 -3.97
C SER A 151 1.38 -9.70 -3.56
N ILE A 152 0.14 -9.46 -3.17
CA ILE A 152 -0.26 -8.16 -2.61
C ILE A 152 0.45 -7.83 -1.28
N ALA A 153 0.95 -8.84 -0.55
CA ALA A 153 1.78 -8.63 0.66
C ALA A 153 3.09 -7.90 0.32
N ASP A 154 3.78 -8.36 -0.73
CA ASP A 154 5.04 -7.79 -1.18
C ASP A 154 4.86 -6.34 -1.61
N ILE A 155 3.78 -6.06 -2.35
CA ILE A 155 3.43 -4.70 -2.80
C ILE A 155 3.10 -3.81 -1.60
N ALA A 156 2.39 -4.32 -0.59
CA ALA A 156 2.05 -3.57 0.62
C ALA A 156 3.30 -3.15 1.40
N ILE A 157 4.19 -4.10 1.68
CA ILE A 157 5.44 -3.83 2.42
C ILE A 157 6.37 -2.92 1.63
N TRP A 158 6.57 -3.18 0.33
CA TRP A 158 7.35 -2.32 -0.55
C TRP A 158 6.82 -0.88 -0.57
N GLY A 159 5.51 -0.70 -0.76
CA GLY A 159 4.89 0.62 -0.81
C GLY A 159 4.92 1.35 0.53
N LEU A 160 4.71 0.63 1.65
CA LEU A 160 4.87 1.17 3.00
C LEU A 160 6.30 1.64 3.25
N MET A 161 7.31 0.81 2.93
CA MET A 161 8.71 1.18 3.14
C MET A 161 9.13 2.33 2.24
N GLY A 162 8.65 2.38 0.99
CA GLY A 162 8.86 3.51 0.09
C GLY A 162 8.32 4.83 0.65
N TRP A 163 7.19 4.79 1.39
CA TRP A 163 6.66 5.96 2.08
C TRP A 163 7.48 6.32 3.32
N ILE A 164 7.81 5.34 4.18
CA ILE A 164 8.56 5.60 5.43
C ILE A 164 9.95 6.17 5.14
N THR A 165 10.60 5.70 4.06
CA THR A 165 11.95 6.15 3.67
C THR A 165 11.94 7.34 2.71
N SER A 166 10.77 7.93 2.43
CA SER A 166 10.64 9.15 1.63
C SER A 166 10.86 10.40 2.46
N GLU A 167 11.12 11.51 1.80
CA GLU A 167 11.25 12.82 2.46
C GLU A 167 9.90 13.43 2.87
N ASN A 168 8.80 12.65 2.76
CA ASN A 168 7.45 13.14 3.03
C ASN A 168 7.03 13.00 4.51
N ILE A 169 7.89 12.46 5.37
CA ILE A 169 7.57 12.23 6.78
C ILE A 169 8.65 12.83 7.66
N ASP A 170 8.30 13.92 8.33
CA ASP A 170 9.20 14.53 9.31
C ASP A 170 9.40 13.62 10.53
N GLY A 171 10.59 13.66 11.13
CA GLY A 171 10.93 12.95 12.36
C GLY A 171 11.26 11.45 12.19
N ILE A 172 11.26 10.93 10.96
CA ILE A 172 11.66 9.55 10.68
C ILE A 172 12.89 9.55 9.77
N PRO A 173 14.02 8.91 10.18
CA PRO A 173 15.24 8.89 9.37
C PRO A 173 15.06 8.15 8.05
N LEU A 174 15.53 8.71 6.94
CA LEU A 174 15.46 8.11 5.61
C LEU A 174 16.19 6.76 5.50
N ASN A 175 17.20 6.55 6.34
CA ASN A 175 18.01 5.33 6.37
C ASN A 175 17.51 4.28 7.38
N ILE A 176 16.25 4.36 7.80
CA ILE A 176 15.64 3.47 8.80
C ILE A 176 15.80 1.97 8.46
N LEU A 177 15.88 1.62 7.18
CA LEU A 177 16.06 0.24 6.73
C LEU A 177 17.52 -0.26 6.79
N LYS A 178 18.49 0.58 7.13
CA LYS A 178 19.92 0.19 7.18
C LYS A 178 20.18 -1.11 7.97
N TYR A 179 19.42 -1.32 9.03
CA TYR A 179 19.55 -2.50 9.92
C TYR A 179 18.48 -3.57 9.67
N HIS A 180 17.61 -3.39 8.68
CA HIS A 180 16.48 -4.28 8.37
C HIS A 180 16.67 -4.93 7.00
N LYS A 181 17.73 -5.75 6.86
CA LYS A 181 18.19 -6.30 5.57
C LYS A 181 17.16 -7.19 4.89
N ASN A 182 16.34 -7.92 5.64
CA ASN A 182 15.33 -8.80 5.07
C ASN A 182 14.21 -7.97 4.42
N ILE A 183 13.77 -6.91 5.09
CA ILE A 183 12.80 -5.95 4.53
C ILE A 183 13.38 -5.30 3.28
N SER A 184 14.62 -4.78 3.35
CA SER A 184 15.29 -4.17 2.18
C SER A 184 15.38 -5.13 1.00
N SER A 185 15.70 -6.41 1.24
CA SER A 185 15.80 -7.41 0.18
C SER A 185 14.48 -7.62 -0.55
N ILE A 186 13.36 -7.70 0.17
CA ILE A 186 12.02 -7.80 -0.42
C ILE A 186 11.68 -6.53 -1.21
N CYS A 187 11.94 -5.35 -0.64
CA CYS A 187 11.66 -4.09 -1.32
C CYS A 187 12.45 -3.94 -2.62
N LEU A 188 13.75 -4.30 -2.61
CA LEU A 188 14.59 -4.30 -3.81
C LEU A 188 14.13 -5.32 -4.86
N LEU A 189 13.61 -6.48 -4.43
CA LEU A 189 13.08 -7.49 -5.35
C LEU A 189 11.82 -6.97 -6.06
N VAL A 190 10.88 -6.38 -5.32
CA VAL A 190 9.67 -5.77 -5.88
C VAL A 190 10.04 -4.61 -6.80
N ASP A 191 10.99 -3.78 -6.41
CA ASP A 191 11.45 -2.62 -7.19
C ASP A 191 12.05 -3.00 -8.54
N LYS A 192 12.69 -4.17 -8.62
CA LYS A 192 13.27 -4.72 -9.86
C LYS A 192 12.23 -5.38 -10.77
N HIS A 193 10.98 -5.57 -10.31
CA HIS A 193 9.96 -6.20 -11.14
C HIS A 193 9.64 -5.34 -12.37
N PRO A 194 9.76 -5.85 -13.61
CA PRO A 194 9.72 -5.02 -14.83
C PRO A 194 8.45 -4.18 -14.96
N LYS A 195 7.27 -4.78 -14.72
CA LYS A 195 5.99 -4.06 -14.79
C LYS A 195 5.81 -3.03 -13.68
N ILE A 196 6.36 -3.27 -12.47
CA ILE A 196 6.31 -2.27 -11.39
C ILE A 196 7.20 -1.07 -11.74
N ASN A 197 8.39 -1.34 -12.27
CA ASN A 197 9.28 -0.28 -12.73
C ASN A 197 8.67 0.54 -13.88
N GLU A 198 7.99 -0.13 -14.82
CA GLU A 198 7.22 0.52 -15.88
C GLU A 198 6.11 1.41 -15.30
N TRP A 199 5.32 0.89 -14.35
CA TRP A 199 4.26 1.64 -13.68
C TRP A 199 4.78 2.90 -13.01
N ILE A 200 5.87 2.78 -12.24
CA ILE A 200 6.51 3.92 -11.58
C ILE A 200 6.90 4.99 -12.58
N LYS A 201 7.61 4.61 -13.65
CA LYS A 201 8.04 5.55 -14.70
C LYS A 201 6.89 6.26 -15.40
N LYS A 202 5.75 5.58 -15.54
CA LYS A 202 4.56 6.08 -16.23
C LYS A 202 3.68 6.98 -15.37
N THR A 203 3.60 6.73 -14.07
CA THR A 203 2.53 7.31 -13.23
C THR A 203 3.02 8.13 -12.06
N TYR A 204 4.25 7.90 -11.57
CA TYR A 204 4.77 8.67 -10.45
C TYR A 204 5.23 10.04 -10.91
N PRO A 205 4.95 11.12 -10.14
CA PRO A 205 5.50 12.43 -10.43
C PRO A 205 7.04 12.40 -10.49
N ALA A 206 7.63 13.14 -11.42
CA ALA A 206 9.09 13.15 -11.60
C ALA A 206 9.87 13.63 -10.35
N ASN A 207 9.23 14.43 -9.51
CA ASN A 207 9.76 14.92 -8.24
C ASN A 207 9.35 14.09 -7.03
N TYR A 208 8.66 12.97 -7.22
CA TYR A 208 8.29 12.10 -6.11
C TYR A 208 9.50 11.30 -5.64
N LEU A 209 9.98 11.66 -4.46
CA LEU A 209 11.08 10.97 -3.81
C LEU A 209 10.52 9.74 -3.09
N ARG A 210 10.72 8.60 -3.70
CA ARG A 210 10.55 7.31 -3.06
C ARG A 210 11.87 6.94 -2.42
N GLY A 211 11.85 6.57 -1.16
CA GLY A 211 13.06 6.35 -0.37
C GLY A 211 13.98 5.26 -0.90
N ASN A 212 15.12 5.11 -0.29
CA ASN A 212 16.12 4.10 -0.58
C ASN A 212 15.86 2.84 0.24
N PHE A 213 15.97 1.66 -0.43
CA PHE A 213 15.86 0.35 0.21
C PHE A 213 17.21 -0.27 0.49
#